data_40e519cec16fb24a0d8f9eda23dc0a93
#
_entry.id   40e519cec16fb24a0d8f9eda23dc0a93
#
_cell.length_a   1.000
_cell.length_b   1.000
_cell.length_c   1.000
_cell.angle_alpha   90.00
_cell.angle_beta   90.00
_cell.angle_gamma   90.00
#
_symmetry.space_group_name_H-M   'P 1'
#
loop_
_entity.id
_entity.type
_entity.pdbx_description
1 polymer ?
#
loop_
_entity_poly.entity_id
_entity_poly.type
_entity_poly.pdbx_seq_one_letter_code
_entity_poly.pdbx_strand_id
1 'polypeptide(L)'
;GAVIFINGSARQGGGDRSRTSVGFEFLLPVHPKLEVTAALRSDEYDDESSAVGRRQSAMLNFAYRPNDDFLLRGGAGESFRAPDMHYVYAGSSSYFTSVTDYFQCYATGVPSYQACDNSSTIKGRFQGNTLLEEESGENYYLGFVWDVSEGLSFTMDAFHVKLEGAVTNLDVQAIANREGYCTYGQDFAT
;
A
#
# COMPACT_ATOMS: atom_id res chain seq x y z
N GLY A 1 -12.23 -1.02 45.54
CA GLY A 1 -12.90 -1.18 44.27
C GLY A 1 -11.93 -1.68 43.24
N ALA A 2 -12.18 -2.85 42.66
CA ALA A 2 -11.36 -3.36 41.57
C ALA A 2 -11.67 -2.54 40.26
N VAL A 3 -10.68 -1.92 39.71
CA VAL A 3 -10.81 -1.30 38.40
C VAL A 3 -10.58 -2.38 37.34
N ILE A 4 -11.64 -2.80 36.69
CA ILE A 4 -11.53 -3.71 35.54
C ILE A 4 -11.23 -2.89 34.31
N PHE A 5 -10.01 -2.97 33.80
CA PHE A 5 -9.69 -2.47 32.46
C PHE A 5 -10.23 -3.47 31.45
N ILE A 6 -11.33 -3.14 30.81
CA ILE A 6 -11.80 -3.88 29.63
C ILE A 6 -11.06 -3.27 28.44
N ASN A 7 -9.89 -3.78 28.13
CA ASN A 7 -9.32 -3.59 26.82
C ASN A 7 -10.27 -4.20 25.79
N GLY A 8 -10.43 -3.51 24.66
CA GLY A 8 -11.30 -3.97 23.60
C GLY A 8 -11.09 -5.45 23.29
N SER A 9 -12.16 -6.16 22.98
CA SER A 9 -12.13 -7.59 22.71
C SER A 9 -11.02 -7.92 21.72
N ALA A 10 -10.19 -8.91 22.05
CA ALA A 10 -9.18 -9.41 21.13
C ALA A 10 -9.87 -9.77 19.80
N ARG A 11 -9.28 -9.34 18.69
CA ARG A 11 -9.77 -9.70 17.38
C ARG A 11 -9.65 -11.21 17.23
N GLN A 12 -10.77 -11.90 17.25
CA GLN A 12 -10.83 -13.31 16.95
C GLN A 12 -11.29 -13.46 15.52
N GLY A 13 -10.59 -14.27 14.79
CA GLY A 13 -10.90 -14.56 13.39
C GLY A 13 -9.81 -15.49 12.87
N GLY A 14 -10.12 -16.24 11.86
CA GLY A 14 -9.20 -17.14 11.22
C GLY A 14 -9.67 -17.51 9.84
N GLY A 15 -8.75 -17.87 8.99
CA GLY A 15 -8.99 -18.34 7.64
C GLY A 15 -7.72 -18.96 7.10
N ASP A 16 -7.86 -19.75 6.09
CA ASP A 16 -6.76 -20.39 5.39
C ASP A 16 -6.59 -19.75 4.01
N ARG A 17 -5.35 -19.66 3.56
CA ARG A 17 -5.01 -19.20 2.22
C ARG A 17 -3.95 -20.11 1.63
N SER A 18 -4.21 -20.67 0.48
CA SER A 18 -3.20 -21.31 -0.34
C SER A 18 -2.80 -20.42 -1.51
N ARG A 19 -1.57 -20.58 -1.99
CA ARG A 19 -1.05 -19.92 -3.18
C ARG A 19 -0.27 -20.87 -4.03
N THR A 20 -0.63 -20.95 -5.30
CA THR A 20 0.14 -21.65 -6.32
C THR A 20 0.75 -20.63 -7.27
N SER A 21 2.04 -20.76 -7.55
CA SER A 21 2.78 -19.80 -8.38
C SER A 21 3.55 -20.52 -9.48
N VAL A 22 3.52 -19.94 -10.68
CA VAL A 22 4.36 -20.36 -11.80
C VAL A 22 5.06 -19.13 -12.36
N GLY A 23 6.37 -19.20 -12.53
CA GLY A 23 7.17 -18.09 -13.05
C GLY A 23 8.15 -18.56 -14.12
N PHE A 24 8.42 -17.68 -15.06
CA PHE A 24 9.42 -17.84 -16.10
C PHE A 24 10.31 -16.60 -16.11
N GLU A 25 11.60 -16.83 -16.22
CA GLU A 25 12.59 -15.78 -16.37
C GLU A 25 13.50 -16.12 -17.55
N PHE A 26 13.72 -15.13 -18.40
CA PHE A 26 14.54 -15.23 -19.59
C PHE A 26 15.65 -14.20 -19.52
N LEU A 27 16.89 -14.68 -19.58
CA LEU A 27 18.07 -13.85 -19.75
C LEU A 27 18.46 -13.91 -21.23
N LEU A 28 18.37 -12.79 -21.92
CA LEU A 28 18.55 -12.68 -23.36
C LEU A 28 19.78 -11.81 -23.67
N PRO A 29 20.92 -12.41 -24.03
CA PRO A 29 22.08 -11.68 -24.54
C PRO A 29 21.81 -11.22 -25.98
N VAL A 30 21.05 -10.12 -26.13
CA VAL A 30 20.59 -9.61 -27.42
C VAL A 30 21.76 -9.08 -28.26
N HIS A 31 22.80 -8.57 -27.60
CA HIS A 31 24.02 -8.07 -28.20
C HIS A 31 25.17 -8.27 -27.22
N PRO A 32 26.46 -8.39 -27.67
CA PRO A 32 27.59 -8.51 -26.75
C PRO A 32 27.69 -7.43 -25.66
N LYS A 33 27.05 -6.28 -25.89
CA LYS A 33 27.00 -5.14 -24.96
C LYS A 33 25.63 -4.91 -24.34
N LEU A 34 24.60 -5.69 -24.70
CA LEU A 34 23.22 -5.51 -24.25
C LEU A 34 22.63 -6.84 -23.79
N GLU A 35 22.29 -6.88 -22.54
CA GLU A 35 21.56 -7.96 -21.90
C GLU A 35 20.16 -7.49 -21.54
N VAL A 36 19.15 -8.30 -21.78
CA VAL A 36 17.76 -8.05 -21.44
C VAL A 36 17.25 -9.21 -20.59
N THR A 37 16.64 -8.88 -19.47
CA THR A 37 15.95 -9.86 -18.63
C THR A 37 14.46 -9.61 -18.71
N ALA A 38 13.70 -10.65 -19.07
CA ALA A 38 12.23 -10.62 -19.07
C ALA A 38 11.71 -11.69 -18.11
N ALA A 39 10.79 -11.32 -17.23
CA ALA A 39 10.15 -12.26 -16.32
C ALA A 39 8.63 -12.13 -16.38
N LEU A 40 7.96 -13.26 -16.26
CA LEU A 40 6.51 -13.38 -16.17
C LEU A 40 6.18 -14.32 -15.03
N ARG A 41 5.23 -13.94 -14.20
CA ARG A 41 4.75 -14.75 -13.10
C ARG A 41 3.24 -14.75 -13.05
N SER A 42 2.66 -15.90 -12.76
CA SER A 42 1.25 -16.08 -12.48
C SER A 42 1.09 -16.70 -11.11
N ASP A 43 0.31 -16.06 -10.28
CA ASP A 43 -0.05 -16.51 -8.94
C ASP A 43 -1.56 -16.75 -8.89
N GLU A 44 -1.95 -17.84 -8.27
CA GLU A 44 -3.34 -18.18 -8.00
C GLU A 44 -3.54 -18.34 -6.52
N TYR A 45 -4.47 -17.57 -5.97
CA TYR A 45 -4.83 -17.60 -4.56
C TYR A 45 -6.16 -18.33 -4.40
N ASP A 46 -6.20 -19.22 -3.43
CA ASP A 46 -7.40 -19.92 -3.00
C ASP A 46 -7.66 -19.64 -1.54
N ASP A 47 -8.66 -18.84 -1.28
CA ASP A 47 -9.12 -18.45 0.04
C ASP A 47 -10.62 -18.06 0.00
N GLU A 48 -11.19 -17.71 1.14
CA GLU A 48 -12.59 -17.29 1.23
C GLU A 48 -12.82 -15.87 0.68
N SER A 49 -11.76 -15.13 0.31
CA SER A 49 -11.95 -13.85 -0.35
C SER A 49 -12.40 -14.06 -1.80
N SER A 50 -13.38 -13.29 -2.22
CA SER A 50 -13.91 -13.40 -3.58
C SER A 50 -13.19 -12.51 -4.59
N ALA A 51 -12.29 -11.65 -4.13
CA ALA A 51 -11.71 -10.59 -4.94
C ALA A 51 -10.27 -10.89 -5.40
N VAL A 52 -9.51 -11.66 -4.63
CA VAL A 52 -8.15 -12.08 -5.00
C VAL A 52 -8.22 -13.44 -5.66
N GLY A 53 -7.95 -13.56 -6.91
CA GLY A 53 -7.92 -14.83 -7.64
C GLY A 53 -6.57 -15.00 -8.30
N ARG A 54 -6.61 -15.19 -9.62
CA ARG A 54 -5.38 -15.28 -10.41
C ARG A 54 -4.87 -13.90 -10.75
N ARG A 55 -3.56 -13.66 -10.47
CA ARG A 55 -2.85 -12.44 -10.80
C ARG A 55 -1.59 -12.75 -11.58
N GLN A 56 -1.24 -11.84 -12.46
CA GLN A 56 -0.03 -11.92 -13.28
C GLN A 56 0.81 -10.67 -13.03
N SER A 57 2.11 -10.84 -13.06
CA SER A 57 3.07 -9.75 -13.04
C SER A 57 4.15 -9.97 -14.07
N ALA A 58 4.62 -8.89 -14.65
CA ALA A 58 5.67 -8.87 -15.66
C ALA A 58 6.80 -7.94 -15.23
N MET A 59 8.00 -8.25 -15.68
CA MET A 59 9.18 -7.44 -15.48
C MET A 59 10.05 -7.47 -16.73
N LEU A 60 10.59 -6.32 -17.11
CA LEU A 60 11.56 -6.18 -18.18
C LEU A 60 12.71 -5.29 -17.70
N ASN A 61 13.92 -5.81 -17.76
CA ASN A 61 15.12 -5.07 -17.41
C ASN A 61 16.13 -5.13 -18.54
N PHE A 62 17.01 -4.14 -18.61
CA PHE A 62 18.15 -4.14 -19.51
C PHE A 62 19.42 -3.67 -18.81
N ALA A 63 20.56 -4.19 -19.29
CA ALA A 63 21.90 -3.75 -18.92
C ALA A 63 22.70 -3.55 -20.19
N TYR A 64 23.14 -2.32 -20.45
CA TYR A 64 23.91 -1.93 -21.60
C TYR A 64 25.31 -1.45 -21.20
N ARG A 65 26.34 -2.15 -21.70
CA ARG A 65 27.75 -1.84 -21.45
C ARG A 65 28.41 -1.43 -22.76
N PRO A 66 28.43 -0.15 -23.13
CA PRO A 66 29.11 0.32 -24.34
C PRO A 66 30.62 0.09 -24.30
N ASN A 67 31.22 0.14 -23.12
CA ASN A 67 32.61 -0.16 -22.80
C ASN A 67 32.72 -0.75 -21.38
N ASP A 68 33.94 -1.06 -20.94
CA ASP A 68 34.17 -1.68 -19.64
C ASP A 68 33.94 -0.74 -18.47
N ASP A 69 34.00 0.57 -18.68
CA ASP A 69 33.92 1.60 -17.65
C ASP A 69 32.49 2.15 -17.47
N PHE A 70 31.53 1.78 -18.34
CA PHE A 70 30.19 2.35 -18.30
C PHE A 70 29.10 1.29 -18.41
N LEU A 71 28.16 1.34 -17.47
CA LEU A 71 26.94 0.55 -17.48
C LEU A 71 25.73 1.48 -17.42
N LEU A 72 24.85 1.38 -18.40
CA LEU A 72 23.48 1.91 -18.35
C LEU A 72 22.52 0.75 -18.04
N ARG A 73 21.65 0.94 -17.07
CA ARG A 73 20.67 -0.05 -16.66
C ARG A 73 19.30 0.59 -16.48
N GLY A 74 18.27 -0.17 -16.74
CA GLY A 74 16.90 0.28 -16.53
C GLY A 74 15.92 -0.84 -16.59
N GLY A 75 14.70 -0.55 -16.18
CA GLY A 75 13.65 -1.53 -16.22
C GLY A 75 12.29 -1.00 -15.81
N ALA A 76 11.31 -1.83 -16.07
CA ALA A 76 9.93 -1.64 -15.68
C ALA A 76 9.38 -2.95 -15.15
N GLY A 77 8.52 -2.89 -14.15
CA GLY A 77 7.89 -4.08 -13.60
C GLY A 77 6.58 -3.78 -12.90
N GLU A 78 5.75 -4.77 -12.89
CA GLU A 78 4.49 -4.80 -12.15
C GLU A 78 4.65 -5.71 -10.94
N SER A 79 3.97 -5.38 -9.88
CA SER A 79 3.88 -6.19 -8.67
C SER A 79 2.46 -6.15 -8.12
N PHE A 80 2.12 -7.11 -7.31
CA PHE A 80 0.87 -7.08 -6.57
C PHE A 80 1.08 -7.74 -5.20
N ARG A 81 0.18 -7.42 -4.28
CA ARG A 81 0.12 -7.99 -2.95
C ARG A 81 -1.32 -8.30 -2.59
N ALA A 82 -1.61 -9.55 -2.27
CA ALA A 82 -2.91 -9.90 -1.71
C ALA A 82 -3.08 -9.25 -0.32
N PRO A 83 -4.28 -8.81 0.06
CA PRO A 83 -4.55 -8.26 1.38
C PRO A 83 -4.09 -9.22 2.49
N ASP A 84 -3.54 -8.68 3.56
CA ASP A 84 -3.17 -9.50 4.70
C ASP A 84 -4.40 -10.18 5.31
N MET A 85 -4.24 -11.43 5.73
CA MET A 85 -5.34 -12.26 6.21
C MET A 85 -6.09 -11.64 7.39
N HIS A 86 -5.42 -10.81 8.22
CA HIS A 86 -6.10 -10.15 9.32
C HIS A 86 -7.08 -9.06 8.86
N TYR A 87 -6.90 -8.47 7.66
CA TYR A 87 -7.89 -7.56 7.08
C TYR A 87 -9.07 -8.29 6.46
N VAL A 88 -8.83 -9.53 6.00
CA VAL A 88 -9.87 -10.35 5.35
C VAL A 88 -10.73 -11.07 6.40
N TYR A 89 -10.07 -11.74 7.38
CA TYR A 89 -10.72 -12.70 8.28
C TYR A 89 -10.90 -12.22 9.72
N ALA A 90 -10.55 -10.97 10.05
CA ALA A 90 -10.75 -10.48 11.40
C ALA A 90 -12.21 -10.56 11.83
N GLY A 91 -12.47 -11.26 12.91
CA GLY A 91 -13.78 -11.26 13.55
C GLY A 91 -14.17 -9.86 14.02
N SER A 92 -15.46 -9.67 14.22
CA SER A 92 -15.99 -8.40 14.69
C SER A 92 -15.48 -8.06 16.10
N SER A 93 -14.89 -6.89 16.27
CA SER A 93 -14.46 -6.35 17.57
C SER A 93 -14.92 -4.91 17.73
N SER A 94 -15.21 -4.51 18.96
CA SER A 94 -15.58 -3.13 19.28
C SER A 94 -14.41 -2.42 19.95
N TYR A 95 -14.28 -1.13 19.69
CA TYR A 95 -13.31 -0.26 20.36
C TYR A 95 -13.94 1.08 20.68
N PHE A 96 -13.31 1.83 21.58
CA PHE A 96 -13.66 3.19 21.88
C PHE A 96 -12.52 4.11 21.45
N THR A 97 -12.85 5.19 20.81
CA THR A 97 -11.89 6.23 20.41
C THR A 97 -12.51 7.60 20.54
N SER A 98 -11.69 8.62 20.70
CA SER A 98 -12.15 9.99 20.71
C SER A 98 -12.02 10.58 19.32
N VAL A 99 -13.03 11.33 18.90
CA VAL A 99 -13.02 12.12 17.66
C VAL A 99 -13.39 13.54 17.99
N THR A 100 -12.79 14.49 17.27
CA THR A 100 -13.19 15.89 17.32
C THR A 100 -14.30 16.11 16.32
N ASP A 101 -15.44 16.61 16.80
CA ASP A 101 -16.60 16.89 15.97
C ASP A 101 -16.51 18.31 15.37
N TYR A 102 -15.79 18.41 14.27
CA TYR A 102 -15.64 19.67 13.54
C TYR A 102 -16.96 20.15 12.91
N PHE A 103 -17.86 19.23 12.59
CA PHE A 103 -19.18 19.58 12.09
C PHE A 103 -19.95 20.41 13.12
N GLN A 104 -19.98 19.96 14.37
CA GLN A 104 -20.66 20.68 15.43
C GLN A 104 -19.96 21.98 15.78
N CYS A 105 -18.63 22.02 15.80
CA CYS A 105 -17.88 23.25 15.98
C CYS A 105 -18.26 24.31 14.95
N TYR A 106 -18.30 23.94 13.67
CA TYR A 106 -18.70 24.86 12.60
C TYR A 106 -20.14 25.33 12.76
N ALA A 107 -21.07 24.44 13.05
CA ALA A 107 -22.48 24.76 13.26
C ALA A 107 -22.71 25.73 14.43
N THR A 108 -21.84 25.71 15.43
CA THR A 108 -21.88 26.60 16.59
C THR A 108 -21.07 27.90 16.42
N GLY A 109 -20.46 28.09 15.24
CA GLY A 109 -19.74 29.32 14.90
C GLY A 109 -18.32 29.41 15.44
N VAL A 110 -17.65 28.25 15.72
CA VAL A 110 -16.23 28.24 16.08
C VAL A 110 -15.40 28.68 14.88
N PRO A 111 -14.52 29.70 15.03
CA PRO A 111 -13.92 30.36 13.87
C PRO A 111 -12.80 29.57 13.17
N SER A 112 -12.24 28.58 13.82
CA SER A 112 -11.16 27.77 13.24
C SER A 112 -11.14 26.36 13.81
N TYR A 113 -10.59 25.44 13.03
CA TYR A 113 -10.46 24.05 13.46
C TYR A 113 -9.53 23.90 14.69
N GLN A 114 -8.50 24.76 14.84
CA GLN A 114 -7.61 24.77 16.01
C GLN A 114 -8.31 25.17 17.30
N ALA A 115 -9.41 25.92 17.19
CA ALA A 115 -10.20 26.34 18.33
C ALA A 115 -11.31 25.34 18.70
N CYS A 116 -11.46 24.28 17.90
CA CYS A 116 -12.45 23.24 18.15
C CYS A 116 -11.92 22.23 19.16
N ASP A 117 -12.46 22.23 20.37
CA ASP A 117 -12.16 21.26 21.43
C ASP A 117 -13.32 20.28 21.70
N ASN A 118 -14.34 20.30 20.85
CA ASN A 118 -15.51 19.41 20.96
C ASN A 118 -15.16 17.96 20.65
N SER A 119 -14.54 17.29 21.60
CA SER A 119 -14.14 15.90 21.50
C SER A 119 -15.19 14.99 22.15
N SER A 120 -15.60 13.97 21.43
CA SER A 120 -16.55 12.96 21.89
C SER A 120 -15.94 11.57 21.80
N THR A 121 -16.19 10.74 22.83
CA THR A 121 -15.82 9.34 22.78
C THR A 121 -16.90 8.56 22.05
N ILE A 122 -16.54 7.93 20.96
CA ILE A 122 -17.44 7.10 20.17
C ILE A 122 -17.07 5.62 20.27
N LYS A 123 -18.04 4.76 20.06
CA LYS A 123 -17.86 3.32 19.93
C LYS A 123 -17.72 2.97 18.45
N GLY A 124 -16.55 2.49 18.07
CA GLY A 124 -16.31 1.94 16.76
C GLY A 124 -16.44 0.42 16.73
N ARG A 125 -16.61 -0.13 15.54
CA ARG A 125 -16.58 -1.55 15.27
C ARG A 125 -15.59 -1.83 14.16
N PHE A 126 -14.73 -2.80 14.37
CA PHE A 126 -13.81 -3.31 13.36
C PHE A 126 -14.25 -4.72 12.94
N GLN A 127 -14.16 -5.00 11.65
CA GLN A 127 -14.49 -6.30 11.08
C GLN A 127 -13.65 -6.52 9.82
N GLY A 128 -13.26 -7.76 9.57
CA GLY A 128 -12.63 -8.16 8.31
C GLY A 128 -13.57 -7.95 7.12
N ASN A 129 -12.95 -7.79 5.95
CA ASN A 129 -13.68 -7.60 4.71
C ASN A 129 -13.15 -8.58 3.65
N THR A 130 -13.98 -9.55 3.28
CA THR A 130 -13.67 -10.57 2.25
C THR A 130 -13.75 -10.04 0.81
N LEU A 131 -14.18 -8.78 0.63
CA LEU A 131 -14.27 -8.10 -0.67
C LEU A 131 -13.05 -7.21 -0.97
N LEU A 132 -12.01 -7.28 -0.14
CA LEU A 132 -10.78 -6.53 -0.39
C LEU A 132 -10.07 -7.07 -1.62
N GLU A 133 -9.73 -6.17 -2.52
CA GLU A 133 -8.93 -6.44 -3.70
C GLU A 133 -7.44 -6.39 -3.36
N GLU A 134 -6.60 -6.86 -4.25
CA GLU A 134 -5.15 -6.77 -4.12
C GLU A 134 -4.64 -5.33 -4.27
N GLU A 135 -3.52 -5.06 -3.63
CA GLU A 135 -2.71 -3.90 -3.90
C GLU A 135 -1.89 -4.16 -5.17
N SER A 136 -1.82 -3.20 -6.06
CA SER A 136 -0.99 -3.27 -7.26
C SER A 136 0.10 -2.19 -7.26
N GLY A 137 1.26 -2.55 -7.79
CA GLY A 137 2.40 -1.66 -7.87
C GLY A 137 3.03 -1.67 -9.25
N GLU A 138 3.43 -0.50 -9.71
CA GLU A 138 4.25 -0.32 -10.90
C GLU A 138 5.56 0.34 -10.50
N ASN A 139 6.65 -0.12 -11.06
CA ASN A 139 7.95 0.49 -10.86
C ASN A 139 8.69 0.67 -12.17
N TYR A 140 9.37 1.79 -12.28
CA TYR A 140 10.25 2.14 -13.40
C TYR A 140 11.55 2.66 -12.81
N TYR A 141 12.67 2.25 -13.39
CA TYR A 141 13.95 2.80 -13.01
C TYR A 141 14.90 2.94 -14.20
N LEU A 142 15.80 3.91 -14.10
CA LEU A 142 16.89 4.13 -15.04
C LEU A 142 18.10 4.61 -14.23
N GLY A 143 19.24 4.01 -14.47
CA GLY A 143 20.47 4.39 -13.78
C GLY A 143 21.70 4.05 -14.57
N PHE A 144 22.84 4.59 -14.13
CA PHE A 144 24.14 4.29 -14.70
C PHE A 144 25.20 4.10 -13.62
N VAL A 145 26.21 3.36 -13.99
CA VAL A 145 27.48 3.26 -13.25
C VAL A 145 28.58 3.69 -14.20
N TRP A 146 29.45 4.56 -13.74
CA TRP A 146 30.60 5.05 -14.50
C TRP A 146 31.87 5.01 -13.69
N ASP A 147 32.81 4.17 -14.07
CA ASP A 147 34.13 4.08 -13.52
C ASP A 147 35.03 5.11 -14.22
N VAL A 148 35.25 6.24 -13.56
CA VAL A 148 35.97 7.40 -14.15
C VAL A 148 37.47 7.14 -14.20
N SER A 149 38.01 6.52 -13.14
CA SER A 149 39.40 6.13 -13.01
C SER A 149 39.57 5.08 -11.93
N GLU A 150 40.77 4.51 -11.82
CA GLU A 150 41.07 3.58 -10.75
C GLU A 150 40.76 4.19 -9.38
N GLY A 151 39.87 3.56 -8.64
CA GLY A 151 39.39 4.01 -7.31
C GLY A 151 38.34 5.11 -7.30
N LEU A 152 37.80 5.55 -8.45
CA LEU A 152 36.73 6.54 -8.53
C LEU A 152 35.60 6.06 -9.46
N SER A 153 34.41 5.81 -8.88
CA SER A 153 33.21 5.50 -9.64
C SER A 153 32.04 6.35 -9.21
N PHE A 154 31.12 6.61 -10.16
CA PHE A 154 29.85 7.29 -9.94
C PHE A 154 28.70 6.34 -10.25
N THR A 155 27.71 6.36 -9.38
CA THR A 155 26.43 5.66 -9.61
C THR A 155 25.29 6.64 -9.41
N MET A 156 24.33 6.62 -10.33
CA MET A 156 23.11 7.40 -10.21
C MET A 156 21.94 6.54 -10.66
N ASP A 157 20.87 6.52 -9.87
CA ASP A 157 19.63 5.85 -10.19
C ASP A 157 18.46 6.82 -9.97
N ALA A 158 17.56 6.87 -10.94
CA ALA A 158 16.26 7.51 -10.84
C ALA A 158 15.18 6.43 -10.88
N PHE A 159 14.17 6.54 -10.02
CA PHE A 159 13.09 5.57 -9.98
C PHE A 159 11.74 6.25 -9.77
N HIS A 160 10.71 5.61 -10.26
CA HIS A 160 9.32 5.95 -10.01
C HIS A 160 8.58 4.71 -9.54
N VAL A 161 7.84 4.84 -8.45
CA VAL A 161 7.02 3.77 -7.89
C VAL A 161 5.60 4.31 -7.73
N LYS A 162 4.64 3.57 -8.26
CA LYS A 162 3.22 3.82 -8.09
C LYS A 162 2.61 2.65 -7.34
N LEU A 163 1.82 2.93 -6.31
CA LEU A 163 1.07 1.94 -5.55
C LEU A 163 -0.41 2.31 -5.60
N GLU A 164 -1.25 1.35 -5.95
CA GLU A 164 -2.70 1.49 -6.01
C GLU A 164 -3.39 0.45 -5.14
N GLY A 165 -4.57 0.80 -4.64
CA GLY A 165 -5.39 -0.11 -3.84
C GLY A 165 -4.81 -0.43 -2.45
N ALA A 166 -3.93 0.42 -1.90
CA ALA A 166 -3.32 0.16 -0.60
C ALA A 166 -4.37 -0.11 0.49
N VAL A 167 -4.28 -1.29 1.11
CA VAL A 167 -5.22 -1.70 2.16
C VAL A 167 -4.79 -1.12 3.51
N THR A 168 -5.65 -0.31 4.08
CA THR A 168 -5.42 0.32 5.37
C THR A 168 -6.68 0.36 6.22
N ASN A 169 -6.51 0.55 7.52
CA ASN A 169 -7.65 0.83 8.38
C ASN A 169 -8.18 2.24 8.09
N LEU A 170 -9.50 2.36 8.02
CA LEU A 170 -10.13 3.65 7.87
C LEU A 170 -9.96 4.46 9.17
N ASP A 171 -9.40 5.65 9.08
CA ASP A 171 -9.27 6.56 10.20
C ASP A 171 -10.65 7.17 10.54
N VAL A 172 -11.04 7.01 11.79
CA VAL A 172 -12.35 7.46 12.27
C VAL A 172 -12.45 8.99 12.27
N GLN A 173 -11.35 9.69 12.55
CA GLN A 173 -11.31 11.14 12.46
C GLN A 173 -11.49 11.61 11.01
N ALA A 174 -10.90 10.91 10.06
CA ALA A 174 -11.08 11.21 8.64
C ALA A 174 -12.55 11.02 8.20
N ILE A 175 -13.26 10.04 8.76
CA ILE A 175 -14.71 9.87 8.50
C ILE A 175 -15.48 11.08 9.02
N ALA A 176 -15.24 11.49 10.29
CA ALA A 176 -15.91 12.64 10.90
C ALA A 176 -15.63 13.95 10.14
N ASN A 177 -14.39 14.14 9.69
CA ASN A 177 -14.00 15.29 8.87
C ASN A 177 -14.75 15.31 7.55
N ARG A 178 -14.90 14.16 6.90
CA ARG A 178 -15.59 14.04 5.61
C ARG A 178 -17.09 14.34 5.72
N GLU A 179 -17.71 14.03 6.84
CA GLU A 179 -19.10 14.42 7.11
C GLU A 179 -19.25 15.93 7.11
N GLY A 180 -18.34 16.65 7.76
CA GLY A 180 -18.28 18.11 7.74
C GLY A 180 -18.11 18.66 6.33
N TYR A 181 -17.21 18.09 5.55
CA TYR A 181 -16.98 18.48 4.16
C TYR A 181 -18.23 18.28 3.28
N CYS A 182 -18.88 17.11 3.37
CA CYS A 182 -20.08 16.82 2.58
C CYS A 182 -21.24 17.79 2.87
N THR A 183 -21.34 18.28 4.10
CA THR A 183 -22.44 19.15 4.51
C THR A 183 -22.17 20.62 4.27
N TYR A 184 -20.95 21.09 4.47
CA TYR A 184 -20.60 22.51 4.39
C TYR A 184 -19.65 22.87 3.24
N GLY A 185 -19.15 21.89 2.48
CA GLY A 185 -18.24 22.12 1.37
C GLY A 185 -16.83 22.61 1.77
N GLN A 186 -16.46 22.46 3.05
CA GLN A 186 -15.17 22.86 3.59
C GLN A 186 -14.41 21.65 4.12
N ASP A 187 -13.15 21.55 3.77
CA ASP A 187 -12.25 20.54 4.32
C ASP A 187 -11.64 21.08 5.62
N PHE A 188 -12.00 20.46 6.74
CA PHE A 188 -11.48 20.83 8.05
C PHE A 188 -10.18 20.08 8.41
N ALA A 189 -9.66 19.28 7.50
CA ALA A 189 -8.50 18.43 7.73
C ALA A 189 -7.17 19.02 7.22
N THR A 190 -7.19 20.21 6.61
CA THR A 190 -6.00 20.90 6.08
C THR A 190 -5.63 22.13 6.86
#